data_93e291c877532afaecc32fc95bc66634
#
_entry.id   93e291c877532afaecc32fc95bc66634
#
_cell.length_a   1.000
_cell.length_b   1.000
_cell.length_c   1.000
_cell.angle_alpha   90.00
_cell.angle_beta   90.00
_cell.angle_gamma   90.00
#
_symmetry.space_group_name_H-M   'P 1'
#
loop_
_entity.id
_entity.type
_entity.pdbx_description
1 polymer ?
#
loop_
_entity_poly.entity_id
_entity_poly.type
_entity_poly.pdbx_seq_one_letter_code
_entity_poly.pdbx_strand_id
1 'polypeptide(L)'
;MKKIIFLTFTVLIAVISNAQIMPTSKVELQIYYKDNILKLDPIEGIYDVAVNQWGENAFTRFPGESTELDPVMIYKDKNGSFKWYGNDQVTIKKVSSNVYNFNVFYSGSNVTGTTRFILREGRFFEAPTSIPDRQLRYDMGRNYQAGFQVHFDYTFSKTYPSEEMYYRAKEEEHRVAIENNTPKQWSGTGFALNDGYIVTNYHVIDGAKSISIQGVKGNFDTHYAVTIVGCDKNNDLALLKISDSNFTGFGPIPYAISNTTSEVGEDVFVLGYPLTSTMGDEIKLTTGIISSRTGFQGDVALYQISAPIQPGNSGGPLFDKKGNVIGIVSAKHSGAENVGYAIKTMYLRNLVESCANASIIPTNNTISTLALTGKVKKEKSFVFFINCSK
;
A
#
# COMPACT_ATOMS: atom_id res chain seq x y z
N MET A 1 39.06 19.50 28.66
CA MET A 1 38.75 19.58 27.23
C MET A 1 38.44 18.18 26.73
N LYS A 2 37.16 17.77 26.73
CA LYS A 2 36.70 16.47 26.17
C LYS A 2 36.11 16.77 24.80
N LYS A 3 36.76 16.26 23.74
CA LYS A 3 36.26 16.32 22.37
C LYS A 3 35.09 15.33 22.23
N ILE A 4 33.92 15.83 21.98
CA ILE A 4 32.75 15.06 21.57
C ILE A 4 32.91 14.81 20.08
N ILE A 5 33.09 13.53 19.73
CA ILE A 5 33.11 13.07 18.34
C ILE A 5 31.65 12.85 17.93
N PHE A 6 31.15 13.71 17.07
CA PHE A 6 29.86 13.49 16.34
C PHE A 6 30.12 12.39 15.31
N LEU A 7 29.57 11.22 15.56
CA LEU A 7 29.51 10.14 14.57
C LEU A 7 28.31 10.44 13.66
N THR A 8 28.57 11.06 12.52
CA THR A 8 27.59 11.17 11.44
C THR A 8 27.35 9.79 10.83
N PHE A 9 26.21 9.19 11.12
CA PHE A 9 25.70 8.02 10.40
C PHE A 9 25.32 8.49 8.98
N THR A 10 26.28 8.43 8.07
CA THR A 10 26.01 8.49 6.64
C THR A 10 25.39 7.13 6.29
N VAL A 11 24.08 7.10 6.12
CA VAL A 11 23.40 5.95 5.50
C VAL A 11 23.89 5.91 4.05
N LEU A 12 24.90 5.08 3.84
CA LEU A 12 25.35 4.68 2.51
C LEU A 12 24.20 3.83 1.92
N ILE A 13 23.30 4.46 1.17
CA ILE A 13 22.40 3.74 0.26
C ILE A 13 23.35 3.16 -0.80
N ALA A 14 23.87 1.98 -0.52
CA ALA A 14 24.46 1.16 -1.56
C ALA A 14 23.36 0.89 -2.58
N VAL A 15 23.49 1.48 -3.76
CA VAL A 15 22.85 0.97 -4.96
C VAL A 15 23.41 -0.43 -5.14
N ILE A 16 22.76 -1.41 -4.51
CA ILE A 16 23.00 -2.82 -4.78
C ILE A 16 22.48 -3.01 -6.20
N SER A 17 23.41 -2.92 -7.17
CA SER A 17 23.20 -3.53 -8.46
C SER A 17 22.57 -4.91 -8.20
N ASN A 18 21.47 -5.24 -8.89
CA ASN A 18 20.73 -6.50 -8.82
C ASN A 18 21.63 -7.71 -9.14
N ALA A 19 22.64 -7.99 -8.34
CA ALA A 19 23.31 -9.28 -8.28
C ALA A 19 22.38 -10.18 -7.47
N GLN A 20 21.52 -10.91 -8.16
CA GLN A 20 20.67 -11.92 -7.58
C GLN A 20 21.57 -12.86 -6.76
N ILE A 21 21.48 -12.77 -5.43
CA ILE A 21 22.22 -13.66 -4.52
C ILE A 21 21.63 -15.06 -4.77
N MET A 22 22.47 -15.95 -5.28
CA MET A 22 22.03 -17.31 -5.59
C MET A 22 21.75 -18.07 -4.29
N PRO A 23 20.61 -18.78 -4.21
CA PRO A 23 20.25 -19.56 -3.03
C PRO A 23 21.30 -20.65 -2.75
N THR A 24 21.76 -20.71 -1.51
CA THR A 24 22.75 -21.69 -1.03
C THR A 24 22.12 -22.74 -0.12
N SER A 25 20.83 -22.58 0.20
CA SER A 25 20.08 -23.51 1.05
C SER A 25 18.65 -23.71 0.52
N LYS A 26 17.99 -24.78 0.99
CA LYS A 26 16.57 -25.06 0.68
C LYS A 26 15.66 -23.92 1.13
N VAL A 27 15.93 -23.32 2.28
CA VAL A 27 15.15 -22.20 2.83
C VAL A 27 15.29 -20.96 1.94
N GLU A 28 16.50 -20.67 1.50
CA GLU A 28 16.74 -19.53 0.59
C GLU A 28 16.08 -19.75 -0.77
N LEU A 29 16.02 -21.00 -1.28
CA LEU A 29 15.27 -21.33 -2.49
C LEU A 29 13.77 -21.10 -2.33
N GLN A 30 13.17 -21.44 -1.19
CA GLN A 30 11.77 -21.18 -0.93
C GLN A 30 11.48 -19.66 -0.90
N ILE A 31 12.36 -18.87 -0.26
CA ILE A 31 12.27 -17.41 -0.27
C ILE A 31 12.42 -16.87 -1.70
N TYR A 32 13.41 -17.36 -2.44
CA TYR A 32 13.61 -16.99 -3.85
C TYR A 32 12.36 -17.22 -4.70
N TYR A 33 11.73 -18.41 -4.60
CA TYR A 33 10.50 -18.70 -5.34
C TYR A 33 9.35 -17.77 -4.95
N LYS A 34 9.19 -17.49 -3.65
CA LYS A 34 8.15 -16.57 -3.15
C LYS A 34 8.33 -15.16 -3.69
N ASP A 35 9.54 -14.63 -3.62
CA ASP A 35 9.83 -13.24 -3.98
C ASP A 35 9.85 -13.02 -5.51
N ASN A 36 10.00 -14.09 -6.29
CA ASN A 36 10.06 -14.03 -7.75
C ASN A 36 8.88 -14.72 -8.45
N ILE A 37 7.81 -15.04 -7.75
CA ILE A 37 6.73 -15.92 -8.22
C ILE A 37 6.18 -15.57 -9.61
N LEU A 38 6.07 -14.28 -9.95
CA LEU A 38 5.58 -13.80 -11.25
C LEU A 38 6.65 -13.81 -12.36
N LYS A 39 7.93 -14.01 -12.00
CA LYS A 39 9.07 -13.99 -12.92
C LYS A 39 9.66 -15.38 -13.15
N LEU A 40 9.22 -16.37 -12.36
CA LEU A 40 9.73 -17.73 -12.48
C LEU A 40 9.42 -18.34 -13.84
N ASP A 41 10.38 -19.10 -14.38
CA ASP A 41 10.06 -19.98 -15.49
C ASP A 41 9.14 -21.10 -14.98
N PRO A 42 8.20 -21.61 -15.79
CA PRO A 42 7.27 -22.65 -15.36
C PRO A 42 7.92 -23.89 -14.73
N ILE A 43 9.16 -24.21 -15.09
CA ILE A 43 9.91 -25.34 -14.50
C ILE A 43 10.48 -25.03 -13.12
N GLU A 44 10.69 -23.76 -12.75
CA GLU A 44 11.27 -23.43 -11.46
C GLU A 44 10.31 -23.72 -10.32
N GLY A 45 10.77 -24.44 -9.32
CA GLY A 45 9.94 -24.81 -8.16
C GLY A 45 10.42 -26.05 -7.42
N ILE A 46 9.58 -26.49 -6.49
CA ILE A 46 9.76 -27.72 -5.71
C ILE A 46 8.80 -28.79 -6.25
N TYR A 47 9.28 -29.97 -6.41
CA TYR A 47 8.55 -31.11 -6.97
C TYR A 47 8.65 -32.32 -6.07
N ASP A 48 7.54 -33.01 -5.85
CA ASP A 48 7.53 -34.40 -5.41
C ASP A 48 7.77 -35.28 -6.63
N VAL A 49 8.67 -36.23 -6.51
CA VAL A 49 9.10 -37.08 -7.61
C VAL A 49 8.85 -38.53 -7.29
N ALA A 50 8.05 -39.17 -8.11
CA ALA A 50 7.86 -40.62 -8.09
C ALA A 50 8.61 -41.25 -9.27
N VAL A 51 9.32 -42.33 -9.01
CA VAL A 51 10.06 -43.10 -10.00
C VAL A 51 9.48 -44.51 -10.04
N ASN A 52 9.01 -44.91 -11.20
CA ASN A 52 8.57 -46.29 -11.45
C ASN A 52 9.65 -47.00 -12.27
N GLN A 53 10.33 -47.98 -11.66
CA GLN A 53 11.36 -48.80 -12.31
C GLN A 53 10.74 -50.10 -12.78
N TRP A 54 10.89 -50.43 -14.03
CA TRP A 54 10.45 -51.72 -14.58
C TRP A 54 11.49 -52.26 -15.55
N GLY A 55 11.48 -53.58 -15.76
CA GLY A 55 12.45 -54.24 -16.63
C GLY A 55 11.78 -55.13 -17.65
N GLU A 56 12.42 -55.29 -18.79
CA GLU A 56 12.00 -56.21 -19.82
C GLU A 56 13.17 -56.89 -20.53
N ASN A 57 12.90 -58.07 -21.06
CA ASN A 57 13.71 -58.69 -22.07
C ASN A 57 12.82 -59.16 -23.24
N ALA A 58 13.40 -59.82 -24.25
CA ALA A 58 12.63 -60.26 -25.44
C ALA A 58 11.41 -61.15 -25.13
N PHE A 59 11.29 -61.68 -23.92
CA PHE A 59 10.25 -62.66 -23.57
C PHE A 59 9.41 -62.30 -22.37
N THR A 60 9.87 -61.39 -21.50
CA THR A 60 9.23 -61.12 -20.21
C THR A 60 9.35 -59.67 -19.80
N ARG A 61 8.24 -59.10 -19.30
CA ARG A 61 8.19 -57.80 -18.62
C ARG A 61 8.00 -58.05 -17.14
N PHE A 62 8.84 -57.44 -16.31
CA PHE A 62 8.72 -57.50 -14.85
C PHE A 62 8.02 -56.20 -14.36
N PRO A 63 7.04 -56.33 -13.44
CA PRO A 63 6.42 -55.18 -12.83
C PRO A 63 7.50 -54.36 -12.08
N GLY A 64 7.40 -53.08 -12.14
CA GLY A 64 8.35 -52.19 -11.50
C GLY A 64 8.05 -51.95 -10.02
N GLU A 65 9.06 -51.45 -9.33
CA GLU A 65 8.90 -50.86 -8.00
C GLU A 65 8.72 -49.35 -8.16
N SER A 66 7.77 -48.77 -7.43
CA SER A 66 7.60 -47.32 -7.34
C SER A 66 8.34 -46.81 -6.11
N THR A 67 9.17 -45.80 -6.30
CA THR A 67 9.94 -45.18 -5.23
C THR A 67 9.67 -43.67 -5.27
N GLU A 68 9.37 -43.08 -4.11
CA GLU A 68 9.34 -41.64 -3.94
C GLU A 68 10.75 -41.14 -3.61
N LEU A 69 11.17 -40.08 -4.29
CA LEU A 69 12.44 -39.41 -4.03
C LEU A 69 12.23 -38.25 -3.06
N ASP A 70 13.32 -37.80 -2.43
CA ASP A 70 13.32 -36.52 -1.73
C ASP A 70 12.87 -35.41 -2.68
N PRO A 71 12.15 -34.41 -2.17
CA PRO A 71 11.65 -33.29 -3.01
C PRO A 71 12.75 -32.62 -3.83
N VAL A 72 12.51 -32.51 -5.13
CA VAL A 72 13.44 -31.92 -6.09
C VAL A 72 13.18 -30.42 -6.19
N MET A 73 14.25 -29.62 -6.18
CA MET A 73 14.18 -28.18 -6.35
C MET A 73 14.89 -27.77 -7.62
N ILE A 74 14.15 -27.12 -8.53
CA ILE A 74 14.68 -26.64 -9.82
C ILE A 74 14.66 -25.10 -9.82
N TYR A 75 15.80 -24.49 -10.04
CA TYR A 75 15.96 -23.04 -10.09
C TYR A 75 16.83 -22.61 -11.25
N LYS A 76 16.75 -21.33 -11.62
CA LYS A 76 17.58 -20.71 -12.65
C LYS A 76 18.77 -20.01 -12.01
N ASP A 77 19.98 -20.34 -12.44
CA ASP A 77 21.19 -19.68 -11.95
C ASP A 77 21.39 -18.30 -12.58
N LYS A 78 22.39 -17.54 -12.09
CA LYS A 78 22.76 -16.20 -12.57
C LYS A 78 23.11 -16.13 -14.08
N ASN A 79 23.44 -17.27 -14.69
CA ASN A 79 23.76 -17.37 -16.11
C ASN A 79 22.53 -17.76 -16.93
N GLY A 80 21.36 -17.90 -16.30
CA GLY A 80 20.11 -18.30 -16.94
C GLY A 80 19.97 -19.80 -17.17
N SER A 81 20.87 -20.63 -16.60
CA SER A 81 20.85 -22.10 -16.72
C SER A 81 20.00 -22.69 -15.61
N PHE A 82 19.18 -23.69 -15.95
CA PHE A 82 18.41 -24.41 -14.96
C PHE A 82 19.28 -25.41 -14.20
N LYS A 83 19.10 -25.46 -12.90
CA LYS A 83 19.84 -26.33 -11.98
C LYS A 83 18.89 -27.14 -11.13
N TRP A 84 19.29 -28.37 -10.82
CA TRP A 84 18.67 -29.20 -9.80
C TRP A 84 19.50 -29.03 -8.51
N TYR A 85 18.87 -28.46 -7.47
CA TYR A 85 19.57 -28.20 -6.21
C TYR A 85 20.13 -29.47 -5.58
N GLY A 86 21.41 -29.46 -5.28
CA GLY A 86 22.10 -30.60 -4.67
C GLY A 86 22.46 -31.76 -5.63
N ASN A 87 22.24 -31.58 -6.95
CA ASN A 87 22.62 -32.61 -7.95
C ASN A 87 23.32 -31.98 -9.16
N ASP A 88 24.65 -31.96 -9.11
CA ASP A 88 25.48 -31.39 -10.20
C ASP A 88 25.64 -32.38 -11.38
N GLN A 89 25.17 -33.61 -11.27
CA GLN A 89 25.19 -34.57 -12.38
C GLN A 89 24.04 -34.38 -13.37
N VAL A 90 23.04 -33.52 -13.02
CA VAL A 90 21.93 -33.22 -13.88
C VAL A 90 22.09 -31.84 -14.48
N THR A 91 22.02 -31.77 -15.81
CA THR A 91 21.91 -30.49 -16.54
C THR A 91 20.56 -30.41 -17.23
N ILE A 92 19.88 -29.26 -17.10
CA ILE A 92 18.53 -29.06 -17.62
C ILE A 92 18.60 -28.00 -18.73
N LYS A 93 18.11 -28.35 -19.94
CA LYS A 93 18.06 -27.45 -21.08
C LYS A 93 16.64 -27.28 -21.59
N LYS A 94 16.17 -26.04 -21.63
CA LYS A 94 14.89 -25.72 -22.26
C LYS A 94 14.97 -25.88 -23.78
N VAL A 95 14.04 -26.64 -24.36
CA VAL A 95 13.97 -26.91 -25.80
C VAL A 95 12.89 -26.05 -26.45
N SER A 96 11.74 -25.90 -25.79
CA SER A 96 10.63 -25.05 -26.20
C SER A 96 9.86 -24.54 -24.96
N SER A 97 8.74 -23.86 -25.12
CA SER A 97 7.98 -23.24 -24.02
C SER A 97 7.75 -24.18 -22.82
N ASN A 98 7.41 -25.46 -23.07
CA ASN A 98 7.09 -26.44 -22.05
C ASN A 98 7.89 -27.73 -22.16
N VAL A 99 8.98 -27.75 -22.95
CA VAL A 99 9.80 -28.96 -23.20
C VAL A 99 11.22 -28.72 -22.69
N TYR A 100 11.69 -29.63 -21.87
CA TYR A 100 13.02 -29.58 -21.25
C TYR A 100 13.73 -30.90 -21.43
N ASN A 101 15.02 -30.88 -21.75
CA ASN A 101 15.89 -32.04 -21.74
C ASN A 101 16.67 -32.08 -20.43
N PHE A 102 16.58 -33.17 -19.72
CA PHE A 102 17.39 -33.48 -18.56
C PHE A 102 18.52 -34.39 -19.02
N ASN A 103 19.74 -33.94 -18.93
CA ASN A 103 20.92 -34.70 -19.25
C ASN A 103 21.55 -35.15 -17.93
N VAL A 104 21.59 -36.45 -17.69
CA VAL A 104 22.16 -37.04 -16.49
C VAL A 104 23.49 -37.69 -16.83
N PHE A 105 24.52 -37.30 -16.10
CA PHE A 105 25.86 -37.90 -16.25
C PHE A 105 26.03 -39.04 -15.25
N TYR A 106 26.18 -40.24 -15.77
CA TYR A 106 26.44 -41.43 -14.97
C TYR A 106 27.94 -41.62 -14.78
N SER A 107 28.50 -41.17 -13.65
CA SER A 107 29.94 -41.15 -13.38
C SER A 107 30.61 -42.52 -13.41
N GLY A 108 29.88 -43.59 -13.03
CA GLY A 108 30.38 -44.95 -13.03
C GLY A 108 30.61 -45.54 -14.43
N SER A 109 29.89 -45.08 -15.45
CA SER A 109 29.98 -45.59 -16.83
C SER A 109 30.51 -44.61 -17.84
N ASN A 110 30.74 -43.36 -17.44
CA ASN A 110 31.11 -42.26 -18.30
C ASN A 110 30.11 -42.04 -19.46
N VAL A 111 28.82 -42.28 -19.22
CA VAL A 111 27.72 -42.15 -20.19
C VAL A 111 26.81 -40.99 -19.77
N THR A 112 26.33 -40.23 -20.75
CA THR A 112 25.30 -39.24 -20.54
C THR A 112 23.98 -39.75 -21.11
N GLY A 113 22.97 -39.86 -20.25
CA GLY A 113 21.59 -40.12 -20.66
C GLY A 113 20.85 -38.78 -20.85
N THR A 114 19.99 -38.71 -21.86
CA THR A 114 19.11 -37.55 -22.05
C THR A 114 17.66 -37.98 -22.00
N THR A 115 16.90 -37.39 -21.10
CA THR A 115 15.46 -37.59 -20.96
C THR A 115 14.71 -36.34 -21.29
N ARG A 116 13.67 -36.43 -22.10
CA ARG A 116 12.81 -35.31 -22.48
C ARG A 116 11.59 -35.26 -21.57
N PHE A 117 11.43 -34.16 -20.88
CA PHE A 117 10.26 -33.87 -20.06
C PHE A 117 9.36 -32.83 -20.72
N ILE A 118 8.04 -33.02 -20.61
CA ILE A 118 7.04 -32.06 -21.06
C ILE A 118 6.28 -31.61 -19.84
N LEU A 119 6.38 -30.30 -19.52
CA LEU A 119 5.67 -29.70 -18.41
C LEU A 119 4.20 -29.49 -18.79
N ARG A 120 3.29 -30.12 -18.03
CA ARG A 120 1.85 -29.96 -18.14
C ARG A 120 1.24 -29.82 -16.77
N GLU A 121 0.48 -28.78 -16.51
CA GLU A 121 -0.23 -28.55 -15.24
C GLU A 121 0.65 -28.76 -14.00
N GLY A 122 1.90 -28.29 -14.03
CA GLY A 122 2.83 -28.45 -12.92
C GLY A 122 3.44 -29.87 -12.79
N ARG A 123 3.23 -30.76 -13.76
CA ARG A 123 3.75 -32.12 -13.78
C ARG A 123 4.64 -32.34 -14.99
N PHE A 124 5.65 -33.18 -14.80
CA PHE A 124 6.46 -33.72 -15.89
C PHE A 124 5.99 -35.13 -16.24
N PHE A 125 5.81 -35.35 -17.55
CA PHE A 125 5.54 -36.68 -18.11
C PHE A 125 6.67 -37.00 -19.05
N GLU A 126 7.25 -38.18 -18.92
CA GLU A 126 8.33 -38.60 -19.79
C GLU A 126 8.00 -39.95 -20.44
N ALA A 127 8.60 -40.22 -21.60
CA ALA A 127 8.70 -41.56 -22.14
C ALA A 127 9.72 -42.35 -21.31
N PRO A 128 9.53 -43.69 -21.15
CA PRO A 128 10.47 -44.53 -20.42
C PRO A 128 11.91 -44.36 -20.93
N THR A 129 12.84 -44.25 -19.98
CA THR A 129 14.27 -44.15 -20.28
C THR A 129 14.91 -45.53 -20.02
N SER A 130 15.51 -46.12 -21.04
CA SER A 130 16.24 -47.37 -20.88
C SER A 130 17.65 -47.10 -20.41
N ILE A 131 18.09 -47.86 -19.40
CA ILE A 131 19.50 -47.86 -19.00
C ILE A 131 20.32 -48.65 -20.05
N PRO A 132 21.41 -48.05 -20.57
CA PRO A 132 22.31 -48.76 -21.46
C PRO A 132 22.87 -50.04 -20.84
N ASP A 133 23.00 -51.09 -21.66
CA ASP A 133 23.48 -52.42 -21.24
C ASP A 133 24.80 -52.38 -20.44
N ARG A 134 25.70 -51.47 -20.84
CA ARG A 134 26.98 -51.26 -20.14
C ARG A 134 26.79 -50.74 -18.72
N GLN A 135 25.86 -49.79 -18.52
CA GLN A 135 25.52 -49.28 -17.19
C GLN A 135 24.85 -50.36 -16.34
N LEU A 136 23.93 -51.09 -16.92
CA LEU A 136 23.24 -52.18 -16.25
C LEU A 136 24.22 -53.27 -15.74
N ARG A 137 25.25 -53.59 -16.51
CA ARG A 137 26.33 -54.51 -16.05
C ARG A 137 27.09 -54.00 -14.85
N TYR A 138 27.33 -52.69 -14.82
CA TYR A 138 28.01 -52.05 -13.69
C TYR A 138 27.14 -52.07 -12.45
N ASP A 139 25.87 -51.68 -12.56
CA ASP A 139 24.98 -51.51 -11.43
C ASP A 139 24.47 -52.85 -10.86
N MET A 140 24.18 -53.84 -11.70
CA MET A 140 23.66 -55.13 -11.30
C MET A 140 24.77 -56.15 -10.97
N GLY A 141 26.00 -55.91 -11.37
CA GLY A 141 27.13 -56.77 -11.04
C GLY A 141 26.91 -58.26 -11.41
N ARG A 142 26.95 -59.17 -10.43
CA ARG A 142 26.82 -60.60 -10.66
C ARG A 142 25.44 -61.06 -11.13
N ASN A 143 24.41 -60.25 -10.93
CA ASN A 143 23.01 -60.57 -11.30
C ASN A 143 22.65 -60.06 -12.70
N TYR A 144 23.60 -59.48 -13.43
CA TYR A 144 23.36 -58.98 -14.78
C TYR A 144 23.06 -60.13 -15.75
N GLN A 145 21.98 -60.01 -16.52
CA GLN A 145 21.65 -60.87 -17.65
C GLN A 145 21.69 -60.05 -18.94
N ALA A 146 22.48 -60.52 -19.92
CA ALA A 146 22.59 -59.85 -21.21
C ALA A 146 21.22 -59.78 -21.93
N GLY A 147 20.92 -58.62 -22.53
CA GLY A 147 19.64 -58.39 -23.21
C GLY A 147 18.49 -57.97 -22.32
N PHE A 148 18.71 -57.81 -21.01
CA PHE A 148 17.71 -57.23 -20.09
C PHE A 148 17.85 -55.72 -20.06
N GLN A 149 16.72 -55.00 -20.22
CA GLN A 149 16.67 -53.55 -20.16
C GLN A 149 15.86 -53.11 -18.94
N VAL A 150 16.34 -52.09 -18.26
CA VAL A 150 15.63 -51.47 -17.14
C VAL A 150 15.19 -50.09 -17.60
N HIS A 151 13.92 -49.78 -17.35
CA HIS A 151 13.28 -48.51 -17.68
C HIS A 151 12.91 -47.76 -16.40
N PHE A 152 12.94 -46.43 -16.47
CA PHE A 152 12.52 -45.54 -15.39
C PHE A 152 11.49 -44.57 -15.93
N ASP A 153 10.31 -44.56 -15.34
CA ASP A 153 9.26 -43.59 -15.61
C ASP A 153 9.25 -42.62 -14.43
N TYR A 154 9.48 -41.34 -14.73
CA TYR A 154 9.51 -40.29 -13.71
C TYR A 154 8.23 -39.48 -13.79
N THR A 155 7.64 -39.22 -12.63
CA THR A 155 6.53 -38.27 -12.48
C THR A 155 6.94 -37.17 -11.52
N PHE A 156 6.99 -35.94 -12.02
CA PHE A 156 7.25 -34.72 -11.23
C PHE A 156 5.94 -34.01 -10.97
N SER A 157 5.57 -33.87 -9.72
CA SER A 157 4.40 -33.09 -9.30
C SER A 157 4.85 -31.84 -8.59
N LYS A 158 4.59 -30.67 -9.19
CA LYS A 158 4.99 -29.40 -8.62
C LYS A 158 4.18 -29.08 -7.36
N THR A 159 4.86 -28.87 -6.24
CA THR A 159 4.24 -28.57 -4.94
C THR A 159 4.43 -27.12 -4.53
N TYR A 160 5.45 -26.43 -5.10
CA TYR A 160 5.71 -25.03 -4.75
C TYR A 160 6.45 -24.29 -5.89
N PRO A 161 6.11 -23.02 -6.22
CA PRO A 161 4.86 -22.38 -5.84
C PRO A 161 3.66 -23.13 -6.46
N SER A 162 2.55 -23.20 -5.73
CA SER A 162 1.32 -23.78 -6.27
C SER A 162 0.70 -22.85 -7.32
N GLU A 163 -0.15 -23.40 -8.19
CA GLU A 163 -0.92 -22.57 -9.14
C GLU A 163 -1.73 -21.49 -8.44
N GLU A 164 -2.38 -21.83 -7.32
CA GLU A 164 -3.14 -20.90 -6.51
C GLU A 164 -2.27 -19.72 -6.03
N MET A 165 -1.06 -19.97 -5.58
CA MET A 165 -0.12 -18.91 -5.17
C MET A 165 0.25 -17.99 -6.34
N TYR A 166 0.45 -18.56 -7.53
CA TYR A 166 0.73 -17.78 -8.73
C TYR A 166 -0.45 -16.87 -9.12
N TYR A 167 -1.67 -17.41 -9.15
CA TYR A 167 -2.85 -16.61 -9.48
C TYR A 167 -3.11 -15.52 -8.45
N ARG A 168 -2.97 -15.80 -7.16
CA ARG A 168 -3.08 -14.77 -6.10
C ARG A 168 -2.04 -13.66 -6.26
N ALA A 169 -0.79 -14.00 -6.56
CA ALA A 169 0.25 -13.01 -6.80
C ALA A 169 -0.05 -12.14 -8.02
N LYS A 170 -0.60 -12.73 -9.09
CA LYS A 170 -1.00 -12.02 -10.30
C LYS A 170 -2.19 -11.08 -10.07
N GLU A 171 -3.19 -11.52 -9.30
CA GLU A 171 -4.33 -10.70 -8.90
C GLU A 171 -3.87 -9.49 -8.06
N GLU A 172 -2.95 -9.72 -7.12
CA GLU A 172 -2.37 -8.68 -6.28
C GLU A 172 -1.56 -7.66 -7.11
N GLU A 173 -0.73 -8.12 -8.05
CA GLU A 173 0.00 -7.24 -8.98
C GLU A 173 -0.97 -6.36 -9.77
N HIS A 174 -2.06 -6.95 -10.27
CA HIS A 174 -3.09 -6.23 -11.02
C HIS A 174 -3.82 -5.21 -10.14
N ARG A 175 -4.18 -5.60 -8.90
CA ARG A 175 -4.78 -4.71 -7.91
C ARG A 175 -3.89 -3.52 -7.59
N VAL A 176 -2.60 -3.76 -7.31
CA VAL A 176 -1.60 -2.72 -7.03
C VAL A 176 -1.39 -1.82 -8.25
N ALA A 177 -1.40 -2.36 -9.46
CA ALA A 177 -1.28 -1.57 -10.70
C ALA A 177 -2.49 -0.64 -10.90
N ILE A 178 -3.71 -1.12 -10.63
CA ILE A 178 -4.92 -0.30 -10.66
C ILE A 178 -4.84 0.79 -9.60
N GLU A 179 -4.50 0.43 -8.35
CA GLU A 179 -4.39 1.37 -7.23
C GLU A 179 -3.34 2.47 -7.49
N ASN A 180 -2.21 2.12 -8.10
CA ASN A 180 -1.15 3.07 -8.45
C ASN A 180 -1.52 3.97 -9.64
N ASN A 181 -2.36 3.50 -10.57
CA ASN A 181 -2.80 4.26 -11.74
C ASN A 181 -4.08 5.06 -11.49
N THR A 182 -4.84 4.76 -10.44
CA THR A 182 -6.00 5.55 -10.06
C THR A 182 -5.50 6.84 -9.39
N PRO A 183 -5.91 8.04 -9.86
CA PRO A 183 -5.57 9.28 -9.19
C PRO A 183 -6.01 9.21 -7.72
N LYS A 184 -5.06 9.26 -6.80
CA LYS A 184 -5.40 9.30 -5.37
C LYS A 184 -6.10 10.62 -5.10
N GLN A 185 -7.39 10.53 -4.78
CA GLN A 185 -8.22 11.66 -4.37
C GLN A 185 -8.57 11.51 -2.90
N TRP A 186 -8.51 12.62 -2.19
CA TRP A 186 -8.96 12.70 -0.82
C TRP A 186 -9.57 14.07 -0.55
N SER A 187 -10.29 14.20 0.54
CA SER A 187 -11.03 15.40 0.83
C SER A 187 -10.94 15.82 2.28
N GLY A 188 -11.27 17.06 2.52
CA GLY A 188 -11.42 17.67 3.82
C GLY A 188 -12.41 18.82 3.79
N THR A 189 -12.44 19.56 4.87
CA THR A 189 -13.26 20.75 5.02
C THR A 189 -12.37 21.99 5.14
N GLY A 190 -12.84 23.11 4.66
CA GLY A 190 -12.24 24.42 4.91
C GLY A 190 -13.31 25.47 5.13
N PHE A 191 -12.92 26.66 5.58
CA PHE A 191 -13.86 27.77 5.77
C PHE A 191 -13.26 29.10 5.39
N ALA A 192 -14.15 30.06 5.10
CA ALA A 192 -13.78 31.40 4.57
C ALA A 192 -13.10 32.28 5.61
N LEU A 193 -12.08 32.98 5.15
CA LEU A 193 -11.67 34.28 5.66
C LEU A 193 -11.99 35.33 4.60
N ASN A 194 -11.79 36.66 4.91
CA ASN A 194 -12.02 37.74 3.96
C ASN A 194 -11.14 37.56 2.69
N ASP A 195 -11.49 38.23 1.63
CA ASP A 195 -10.70 38.39 0.40
C ASP A 195 -10.34 37.07 -0.31
N GLY A 196 -11.20 36.05 -0.21
CA GLY A 196 -11.01 34.77 -0.89
C GLY A 196 -10.01 33.83 -0.22
N TYR A 197 -9.60 34.14 1.02
CA TYR A 197 -8.76 33.25 1.80
C TYR A 197 -9.59 32.13 2.47
N ILE A 198 -8.96 30.97 2.66
CA ILE A 198 -9.58 29.76 3.21
C ILE A 198 -8.63 29.11 4.19
N VAL A 199 -9.16 28.67 5.32
CA VAL A 199 -8.44 27.89 6.32
C VAL A 199 -8.78 26.42 6.18
N THR A 200 -7.79 25.56 6.33
CA THR A 200 -7.93 24.12 6.47
C THR A 200 -6.77 23.53 7.28
N ASN A 201 -6.72 22.23 7.47
CA ASN A 201 -5.54 21.58 8.05
C ASN A 201 -4.44 21.37 7.02
N TYR A 202 -3.19 21.33 7.51
CA TYR A 202 -2.03 21.00 6.68
C TYR A 202 -2.13 19.58 6.12
N HIS A 203 -2.50 18.60 6.96
CA HIS A 203 -2.61 17.21 6.52
C HIS A 203 -3.66 16.99 5.42
N VAL A 204 -4.67 17.87 5.30
CA VAL A 204 -5.66 17.82 4.22
C VAL A 204 -5.04 18.10 2.87
N ILE A 205 -4.04 18.98 2.81
CA ILE A 205 -3.40 19.41 1.55
C ILE A 205 -2.02 18.81 1.32
N ASP A 206 -1.50 18.05 2.28
CA ASP A 206 -0.13 17.51 2.20
C ASP A 206 0.00 16.51 1.05
N GLY A 207 1.00 16.72 0.19
CA GLY A 207 1.27 15.91 -0.98
C GLY A 207 0.28 16.06 -2.14
N ALA A 208 -0.68 17.00 -2.07
CA ALA A 208 -1.59 17.28 -3.18
C ALA A 208 -0.86 18.01 -4.33
N LYS A 209 -1.07 17.55 -5.55
CA LYS A 209 -0.66 18.25 -6.78
C LYS A 209 -1.72 19.23 -7.26
N SER A 210 -2.99 18.94 -6.99
CA SER A 210 -4.12 19.81 -7.29
C SER A 210 -5.04 19.92 -6.08
N ILE A 211 -5.46 21.13 -5.79
CA ILE A 211 -6.39 21.45 -4.71
C ILE A 211 -7.50 22.32 -5.30
N SER A 212 -8.74 21.93 -5.08
CA SER A 212 -9.92 22.71 -5.45
C SER A 212 -10.92 22.75 -4.32
N ILE A 213 -11.80 23.75 -4.34
CA ILE A 213 -12.92 23.87 -3.39
C ILE A 213 -14.26 23.88 -4.12
N GLN A 214 -15.26 23.34 -3.44
CA GLN A 214 -16.67 23.37 -3.85
C GLN A 214 -17.53 23.87 -2.68
N GLY A 215 -18.79 24.19 -2.97
CA GLY A 215 -19.75 24.64 -1.96
C GLY A 215 -19.73 26.14 -1.69
N VAL A 216 -19.02 26.93 -2.47
CA VAL A 216 -19.08 28.40 -2.39
C VAL A 216 -20.52 28.86 -2.64
N LYS A 217 -21.11 29.57 -1.68
CA LYS A 217 -22.53 29.97 -1.70
C LYS A 217 -23.50 28.78 -1.90
N GLY A 218 -23.07 27.56 -1.50
CA GLY A 218 -23.85 26.33 -1.65
C GLY A 218 -23.81 25.70 -3.04
N ASN A 219 -22.96 26.19 -3.94
CA ASN A 219 -22.80 25.65 -5.29
C ASN A 219 -21.69 24.58 -5.31
N PHE A 220 -22.05 23.32 -5.58
CA PHE A 220 -21.12 22.19 -5.72
C PHE A 220 -20.72 21.89 -7.16
N ASP A 221 -21.41 22.46 -8.16
CA ASP A 221 -21.08 22.26 -9.58
C ASP A 221 -19.83 23.01 -10.00
N THR A 222 -19.45 24.04 -9.23
CA THR A 222 -18.27 24.87 -9.53
C THR A 222 -17.10 24.47 -8.63
N HIS A 223 -15.99 24.15 -9.28
CA HIS A 223 -14.70 23.86 -8.64
C HIS A 223 -13.80 25.09 -8.77
N TYR A 224 -13.42 25.70 -7.67
CA TYR A 224 -12.48 26.81 -7.67
C TYR A 224 -11.07 26.32 -7.36
N ALA A 225 -10.12 26.58 -8.23
CA ALA A 225 -8.71 26.34 -7.98
C ALA A 225 -8.19 27.26 -6.87
N VAL A 226 -7.33 26.72 -6.03
CA VAL A 226 -6.70 27.47 -4.93
C VAL A 226 -5.19 27.34 -4.96
N THR A 227 -4.51 28.34 -4.41
CA THR A 227 -3.06 28.33 -4.15
C THR A 227 -2.80 28.29 -2.65
N ILE A 228 -1.71 27.63 -2.25
CA ILE A 228 -1.25 27.61 -0.88
C ILE A 228 -0.53 28.94 -0.61
N VAL A 229 -0.98 29.67 0.41
CA VAL A 229 -0.37 30.93 0.85
C VAL A 229 0.66 30.69 1.95
N GLY A 230 0.34 29.81 2.90
CA GLY A 230 1.22 29.46 4.00
C GLY A 230 0.76 28.18 4.72
N CYS A 231 1.70 27.55 5.42
CA CYS A 231 1.44 26.36 6.21
C CYS A 231 2.16 26.42 7.55
N ASP A 232 1.48 25.99 8.60
CA ASP A 232 2.06 25.65 9.89
C ASP A 232 1.94 24.13 10.09
N LYS A 233 3.01 23.42 9.75
CA LYS A 233 3.04 21.94 9.84
C LYS A 233 2.96 21.44 11.29
N ASN A 234 3.54 22.20 12.23
CA ASN A 234 3.58 21.80 13.62
C ASN A 234 2.20 21.89 14.28
N ASN A 235 1.42 22.89 13.91
CA ASN A 235 0.05 23.08 14.40
C ASN A 235 -1.01 22.60 13.41
N ASP A 236 -0.61 21.88 12.35
CA ASP A 236 -1.51 21.29 11.36
C ASP A 236 -2.48 22.30 10.71
N LEU A 237 -1.98 23.48 10.33
CA LEU A 237 -2.77 24.53 9.69
C LEU A 237 -2.27 24.86 8.28
N ALA A 238 -3.20 25.20 7.41
CA ALA A 238 -2.92 25.74 6.08
C ALA A 238 -3.82 26.89 5.74
N LEU A 239 -3.25 27.92 5.11
CA LEU A 239 -3.93 29.07 4.54
C LEU A 239 -3.88 28.97 3.02
N LEU A 240 -5.05 28.92 2.40
CA LEU A 240 -5.25 28.88 0.96
C LEU A 240 -5.85 30.17 0.47
N LYS A 241 -5.72 30.43 -0.84
CA LYS A 241 -6.41 31.54 -1.52
C LYS A 241 -6.99 31.05 -2.82
N ILE A 242 -8.23 31.45 -3.12
CA ILE A 242 -8.82 31.20 -4.44
C ILE A 242 -8.03 31.99 -5.49
N SER A 243 -7.57 31.28 -6.52
CA SER A 243 -6.83 31.83 -7.65
C SER A 243 -7.63 31.85 -8.94
N ASP A 244 -8.86 31.37 -8.92
CA ASP A 244 -9.75 31.29 -10.07
C ASP A 244 -10.28 32.70 -10.42
N SER A 245 -10.16 33.09 -11.68
CA SER A 245 -10.61 34.41 -12.19
C SER A 245 -12.14 34.59 -12.17
N ASN A 246 -12.89 33.48 -12.12
CA ASN A 246 -14.36 33.52 -12.05
C ASN A 246 -14.88 33.76 -10.63
N PHE A 247 -13.99 33.79 -9.64
CA PHE A 247 -14.38 34.00 -8.25
C PHE A 247 -14.71 35.47 -7.99
N THR A 248 -15.96 35.73 -7.61
CA THR A 248 -16.47 37.08 -7.36
C THR A 248 -16.54 37.48 -5.88
N GLY A 249 -15.89 36.67 -5.01
CA GLY A 249 -15.92 36.89 -3.56
C GLY A 249 -16.98 36.06 -2.84
N PHE A 250 -16.76 35.84 -1.54
CA PHE A 250 -17.70 35.12 -0.68
C PHE A 250 -18.93 35.94 -0.30
N GLY A 251 -18.81 37.25 -0.34
CA GLY A 251 -19.75 38.18 0.30
C GLY A 251 -19.42 38.40 1.78
N PRO A 252 -20.28 39.10 2.53
CA PRO A 252 -20.05 39.41 3.94
C PRO A 252 -20.06 38.13 4.79
N ILE A 253 -18.94 37.83 5.43
CA ILE A 253 -18.80 36.68 6.34
C ILE A 253 -19.57 36.97 7.64
N PRO A 254 -20.48 36.07 8.08
CA PRO A 254 -21.39 36.35 9.18
C PRO A 254 -20.79 36.13 10.58
N TYR A 255 -19.64 35.47 10.67
CA TYR A 255 -18.96 35.12 11.92
C TYR A 255 -17.66 35.85 12.14
N ALA A 256 -17.24 35.94 13.38
CA ALA A 256 -15.89 36.41 13.73
C ALA A 256 -14.99 35.23 14.09
N ILE A 257 -13.68 35.42 13.89
CA ILE A 257 -12.65 34.50 14.46
C ILE A 257 -12.34 35.01 15.88
N SER A 258 -12.61 34.19 16.87
CA SER A 258 -12.37 34.52 18.27
C SER A 258 -10.88 34.81 18.53
N ASN A 259 -10.63 35.78 19.39
CA ASN A 259 -9.29 36.11 19.90
C ASN A 259 -9.11 35.68 21.37
N THR A 260 -10.10 35.01 21.95
CA THR A 260 -10.09 34.52 23.33
C THR A 260 -10.21 33.00 23.34
N THR A 261 -9.68 32.39 24.38
CA THR A 261 -9.85 30.95 24.61
C THR A 261 -11.21 30.68 25.25
N SER A 262 -11.82 29.54 24.86
CA SER A 262 -13.05 29.05 25.45
C SER A 262 -12.80 28.25 26.71
N GLU A 263 -13.81 28.21 27.61
CA GLU A 263 -13.76 27.47 28.86
C GLU A 263 -14.38 26.06 28.72
N VAL A 264 -14.00 25.16 29.63
CA VAL A 264 -14.58 23.82 29.72
C VAL A 264 -16.08 23.91 30.03
N GLY A 265 -16.88 23.11 29.32
CA GLY A 265 -18.33 23.11 29.44
C GLY A 265 -19.05 24.06 28.47
N GLU A 266 -18.34 24.90 27.72
CA GLU A 266 -18.99 25.73 26.71
C GLU A 266 -19.54 24.89 25.56
N ASP A 267 -20.80 25.18 25.14
CA ASP A 267 -21.45 24.56 24.01
C ASP A 267 -20.71 24.91 22.69
N VAL A 268 -20.49 23.91 21.88
CA VAL A 268 -19.84 24.07 20.56
C VAL A 268 -20.59 23.30 19.48
N PHE A 269 -20.39 23.72 18.23
CA PHE A 269 -20.83 22.95 17.07
C PHE A 269 -19.82 23.02 15.94
N VAL A 270 -19.86 22.00 15.09
CA VAL A 270 -18.97 21.83 13.94
C VAL A 270 -19.82 21.73 12.68
N LEU A 271 -19.38 22.38 11.62
CA LEU A 271 -19.88 22.20 10.28
C LEU A 271 -18.76 21.61 9.39
N GLY A 272 -19.08 20.59 8.57
CA GLY A 272 -18.11 19.96 7.71
C GLY A 272 -18.71 18.96 6.74
N TYR A 273 -17.83 18.31 5.98
CA TYR A 273 -18.17 17.35 4.93
C TYR A 273 -17.57 15.98 5.22
N PRO A 274 -18.05 15.27 6.27
CA PRO A 274 -17.51 13.96 6.63
C PRO A 274 -17.96 12.90 5.63
N LEU A 275 -17.04 11.96 5.29
CA LEU A 275 -17.34 10.72 4.57
C LEU A 275 -18.27 10.92 3.36
N THR A 276 -18.00 11.90 2.51
CA THR A 276 -18.88 12.28 1.39
C THR A 276 -19.21 11.13 0.45
N SER A 277 -18.30 10.16 0.29
CA SER A 277 -18.54 8.95 -0.50
C SER A 277 -19.66 8.04 0.04
N THR A 278 -19.97 8.14 1.34
CA THR A 278 -21.00 7.29 1.99
C THR A 278 -22.15 8.10 2.57
N MET A 279 -21.90 9.34 3.02
CA MET A 279 -22.89 10.19 3.68
C MET A 279 -23.47 11.29 2.76
N GLY A 280 -23.04 11.33 1.50
CA GLY A 280 -23.41 12.37 0.55
C GLY A 280 -22.71 13.71 0.78
N ASP A 281 -22.82 14.59 -0.19
CA ASP A 281 -22.14 15.89 -0.29
C ASP A 281 -22.80 17.06 0.48
N GLU A 282 -23.92 16.79 1.17
CA GLU A 282 -24.53 17.78 2.04
C GLU A 282 -23.70 18.02 3.29
N ILE A 283 -23.54 19.29 3.71
CA ILE A 283 -22.84 19.66 4.94
C ILE A 283 -23.51 19.03 6.17
N LYS A 284 -22.70 18.54 7.11
CA LYS A 284 -23.16 17.92 8.35
C LYS A 284 -22.89 18.84 9.54
N LEU A 285 -23.83 18.84 10.49
CA LEU A 285 -23.73 19.52 11.78
C LEU A 285 -23.52 18.48 12.87
N THR A 286 -22.51 18.70 13.71
CA THR A 286 -22.36 17.98 15.00
C THR A 286 -22.25 18.98 16.15
N THR A 287 -22.76 18.59 17.32
CA THR A 287 -22.76 19.44 18.53
C THR A 287 -22.08 18.73 19.69
N GLY A 288 -21.53 19.51 20.60
CA GLY A 288 -20.87 19.00 21.80
C GLY A 288 -20.47 20.15 22.72
N ILE A 289 -19.48 19.89 23.56
CA ILE A 289 -18.91 20.88 24.48
C ILE A 289 -17.38 20.87 24.38
N ILE A 290 -16.74 21.89 24.92
CA ILE A 290 -15.31 21.86 25.23
C ILE A 290 -15.12 20.94 26.43
N SER A 291 -14.50 19.78 26.23
CA SER A 291 -14.22 18.78 27.26
C SER A 291 -12.92 19.08 28.03
N SER A 292 -11.94 19.68 27.36
CA SER A 292 -10.66 20.10 27.96
C SER A 292 -10.05 21.26 27.19
N ARG A 293 -9.28 22.10 27.88
CA ARG A 293 -8.47 23.17 27.26
C ARG A 293 -7.11 22.70 26.75
N THR A 294 -6.82 21.41 26.90
CA THR A 294 -5.64 20.75 26.32
C THR A 294 -6.08 19.53 25.53
N GLY A 295 -5.34 19.20 24.49
CA GLY A 295 -5.58 18.05 23.64
C GLY A 295 -4.81 16.81 24.07
N PHE A 296 -4.48 15.97 23.08
CA PHE A 296 -3.76 14.71 23.28
C PHE A 296 -2.43 14.95 24.02
N GLN A 297 -2.16 14.14 25.05
CA GLN A 297 -0.96 14.25 25.89
C GLN A 297 -0.71 15.64 26.51
N GLY A 298 -1.77 16.41 26.72
CA GLY A 298 -1.65 17.73 27.33
C GLY A 298 -1.29 18.86 26.34
N ASP A 299 -1.40 18.63 25.03
CA ASP A 299 -1.10 19.62 24.01
C ASP A 299 -1.93 20.89 24.21
N VAL A 300 -1.26 21.99 24.51
CA VAL A 300 -1.87 23.30 24.78
C VAL A 300 -2.43 23.99 23.53
N ALA A 301 -2.02 23.55 22.33
CA ALA A 301 -2.52 24.10 21.07
C ALA A 301 -3.96 23.65 20.77
N LEU A 302 -4.42 22.60 21.43
CA LEU A 302 -5.69 21.96 21.10
C LEU A 302 -6.74 22.17 22.20
N TYR A 303 -8.00 22.18 21.78
CA TYR A 303 -9.14 21.82 22.61
C TYR A 303 -9.42 20.34 22.44
N GLN A 304 -9.86 19.66 23.51
CA GLN A 304 -10.61 18.42 23.42
C GLN A 304 -12.10 18.76 23.39
N ILE A 305 -12.85 18.17 22.48
CA ILE A 305 -14.29 18.39 22.29
C ILE A 305 -15.05 17.07 22.30
N SER A 306 -16.32 17.09 22.73
CA SER A 306 -17.21 15.92 22.69
C SER A 306 -18.06 15.85 21.40
N ALA A 307 -18.02 16.85 20.54
CA ALA A 307 -18.69 16.82 19.25
C ALA A 307 -18.16 15.66 18.41
N PRO A 308 -19.04 14.80 17.82
CA PRO A 308 -18.61 13.69 16.97
C PRO A 308 -17.84 14.20 15.74
N ILE A 309 -16.60 13.70 15.56
CA ILE A 309 -15.73 14.02 14.44
C ILE A 309 -15.48 12.76 13.61
N GLN A 310 -15.57 12.89 12.29
CA GLN A 310 -15.31 11.84 11.32
C GLN A 310 -14.30 12.32 10.28
N PRO A 311 -13.59 11.41 9.56
CA PRO A 311 -12.76 11.77 8.41
C PRO A 311 -13.54 12.64 7.43
N GLY A 312 -12.93 13.75 6.98
CA GLY A 312 -13.56 14.78 6.16
C GLY A 312 -14.01 16.02 6.94
N ASN A 313 -14.21 15.96 8.27
CA ASN A 313 -14.41 17.15 9.09
C ASN A 313 -13.12 17.95 9.32
N SER A 314 -11.96 17.35 9.11
CA SER A 314 -10.64 17.99 9.24
C SER A 314 -10.57 19.29 8.46
N GLY A 315 -10.11 20.36 9.10
CA GLY A 315 -10.03 21.72 8.56
C GLY A 315 -11.33 22.52 8.70
N GLY A 316 -12.41 21.89 9.16
CA GLY A 316 -13.68 22.57 9.41
C GLY A 316 -13.65 23.48 10.63
N PRO A 317 -14.55 24.48 10.68
CA PRO A 317 -14.65 25.40 11.81
C PRO A 317 -15.33 24.76 13.01
N LEU A 318 -14.76 25.01 14.19
CA LEU A 318 -15.42 24.80 15.48
C LEU A 318 -16.01 26.13 15.92
N PHE A 319 -17.32 26.19 16.09
CA PHE A 319 -18.05 27.38 16.52
C PHE A 319 -18.44 27.34 17.99
N ASP A 320 -18.43 28.50 18.64
CA ASP A 320 -19.05 28.70 19.96
C ASP A 320 -20.59 28.85 19.83
N LYS A 321 -21.27 28.91 20.96
CA LYS A 321 -22.73 29.14 21.01
C LYS A 321 -23.18 30.43 20.32
N LYS A 322 -22.30 31.42 20.18
CA LYS A 322 -22.61 32.70 19.53
C LYS A 322 -22.38 32.63 18.00
N GLY A 323 -21.75 31.56 17.49
CA GLY A 323 -21.37 31.41 16.09
C GLY A 323 -20.03 32.08 15.76
N ASN A 324 -19.14 32.30 16.73
CA ASN A 324 -17.76 32.64 16.43
C ASN A 324 -16.94 31.40 16.20
N VAL A 325 -16.01 31.43 15.29
CA VAL A 325 -15.01 30.38 15.15
C VAL A 325 -14.01 30.47 16.29
N ILE A 326 -13.92 29.42 17.10
CA ILE A 326 -13.02 29.30 18.26
C ILE A 326 -11.89 28.29 18.02
N GLY A 327 -12.01 27.45 16.98
CA GLY A 327 -11.01 26.45 16.64
C GLY A 327 -11.18 25.87 15.25
N ILE A 328 -10.21 25.07 14.83
CA ILE A 328 -10.16 24.34 13.55
C ILE A 328 -10.13 22.85 13.89
N VAL A 329 -11.13 22.09 13.45
CA VAL A 329 -11.21 20.66 13.70
C VAL A 329 -10.03 19.96 13.02
N SER A 330 -9.27 19.12 13.76
CA SER A 330 -8.10 18.45 13.23
C SER A 330 -8.28 16.94 13.22
N ALA A 331 -8.54 16.30 14.35
CA ALA A 331 -8.52 14.84 14.47
C ALA A 331 -9.53 14.32 15.49
N LYS A 332 -9.76 13.00 15.44
CA LYS A 332 -10.38 12.25 16.52
C LYS A 332 -9.37 11.30 17.17
N HIS A 333 -9.55 10.94 18.40
CA HIS A 333 -8.76 9.90 19.05
C HIS A 333 -9.18 8.52 18.53
N SER A 334 -8.23 7.75 17.96
CA SER A 334 -8.53 6.44 17.35
C SER A 334 -8.88 5.32 18.35
N GLY A 335 -8.82 5.57 19.63
CA GLY A 335 -9.10 4.57 20.68
C GLY A 335 -10.16 5.02 21.69
N ALA A 336 -10.87 6.13 21.45
CA ALA A 336 -11.89 6.63 22.35
C ALA A 336 -13.10 7.14 21.58
N GLU A 337 -14.30 6.89 22.13
CA GLU A 337 -15.54 7.42 21.60
C GLU A 337 -15.74 8.87 22.05
N ASN A 338 -16.31 9.71 21.17
CA ASN A 338 -16.63 11.11 21.44
C ASN A 338 -15.45 11.96 21.94
N VAL A 339 -14.25 11.68 21.44
CA VAL A 339 -13.05 12.48 21.69
C VAL A 339 -12.55 13.03 20.36
N GLY A 340 -12.83 14.31 20.14
CA GLY A 340 -12.31 15.09 19.01
C GLY A 340 -11.33 16.16 19.49
N TYR A 341 -10.54 16.69 18.59
CA TYR A 341 -9.59 17.77 18.85
C TYR A 341 -9.77 18.91 17.85
N ALA A 342 -9.59 20.12 18.34
CA ALA A 342 -9.62 21.32 17.51
C ALA A 342 -8.47 22.27 17.88
N ILE A 343 -7.77 22.77 16.88
CA ILE A 343 -6.67 23.72 17.01
C ILE A 343 -7.24 25.08 17.39
N LYS A 344 -6.71 25.71 18.43
CA LYS A 344 -7.16 27.03 18.88
C LYS A 344 -6.87 28.12 17.85
N THR A 345 -7.78 29.08 17.70
CA THR A 345 -7.68 30.17 16.71
C THR A 345 -6.47 31.06 16.88
N MET A 346 -5.83 31.11 18.05
CA MET A 346 -4.58 31.86 18.23
C MET A 346 -3.46 31.38 17.28
N TYR A 347 -3.38 30.07 16.99
CA TYR A 347 -2.41 29.52 16.04
C TYR A 347 -2.73 29.89 14.59
N LEU A 348 -4.03 29.95 14.24
CA LEU A 348 -4.46 30.51 12.95
C LEU A 348 -4.06 31.99 12.81
N ARG A 349 -4.23 32.80 13.84
CA ARG A 349 -3.81 34.21 13.82
C ARG A 349 -2.31 34.35 13.57
N ASN A 350 -1.49 33.55 14.28
CA ASN A 350 -0.05 33.55 14.08
C ASN A 350 0.32 33.15 12.64
N LEU A 351 -0.35 32.15 12.07
CA LEU A 351 -0.13 31.76 10.66
C LEU A 351 -0.50 32.92 9.72
N VAL A 352 -1.66 33.54 9.90
CA VAL A 352 -2.10 34.67 9.06
C VAL A 352 -1.10 35.82 9.15
N GLU A 353 -0.68 36.21 10.34
CA GLU A 353 0.29 37.31 10.54
C GLU A 353 1.66 37.02 9.90
N SER A 354 2.03 35.72 9.77
CA SER A 354 3.31 35.32 9.15
C SER A 354 3.32 35.38 7.62
N CYS A 355 2.16 35.22 6.96
CA CYS A 355 2.11 35.03 5.51
C CYS A 355 1.03 35.90 4.78
N ALA A 356 0.22 36.66 5.50
CA ALA A 356 -0.84 37.51 4.95
C ALA A 356 -1.06 38.73 5.81
N ASN A 357 -2.04 39.58 5.41
CA ASN A 357 -2.43 40.73 6.23
C ASN A 357 -3.52 40.30 7.24
N ALA A 358 -3.41 40.77 8.49
CA ALA A 358 -4.39 40.50 9.55
C ALA A 358 -5.83 40.93 9.21
N SER A 359 -6.01 41.86 8.26
CA SER A 359 -7.32 42.30 7.77
C SER A 359 -8.18 41.20 7.15
N ILE A 360 -7.54 40.07 6.73
CA ILE A 360 -8.30 38.94 6.20
C ILE A 360 -9.08 38.18 7.27
N ILE A 361 -8.79 38.39 8.55
CA ILE A 361 -9.48 37.74 9.67
C ILE A 361 -10.84 38.45 9.90
N PRO A 362 -11.97 37.71 9.76
CA PRO A 362 -13.29 38.27 10.10
C PRO A 362 -13.38 38.63 11.58
N THR A 363 -13.82 39.84 11.87
CA THR A 363 -13.94 40.39 13.24
C THR A 363 -15.36 40.68 13.65
N ASN A 364 -16.31 40.68 12.71
CA ASN A 364 -17.71 41.03 12.96
C ASN A 364 -18.60 39.77 12.95
N ASN A 365 -19.40 39.62 14.03
CA ASN A 365 -20.39 38.55 14.13
C ASN A 365 -21.79 39.11 14.06
N THR A 366 -22.51 38.84 12.96
CA THR A 366 -23.87 39.37 12.70
C THR A 366 -24.97 38.34 13.08
N ILE A 367 -24.59 37.17 13.58
CA ILE A 367 -25.52 36.07 13.84
C ILE A 367 -25.59 35.64 15.32
N SER A 368 -24.91 36.36 16.20
CA SER A 368 -24.76 35.99 17.61
C SER A 368 -26.08 35.77 18.33
N THR A 369 -27.14 36.47 17.97
CA THR A 369 -28.47 36.39 18.59
C THR A 369 -29.39 35.36 17.96
N LEU A 370 -29.00 34.75 16.84
CA LEU A 370 -29.83 33.75 16.16
C LEU A 370 -29.83 32.40 16.92
N ALA A 371 -30.92 31.67 16.78
CA ALA A 371 -30.95 30.23 17.19
C ALA A 371 -29.96 29.42 16.32
N LEU A 372 -29.54 28.24 16.79
CA LEU A 372 -28.57 27.38 16.10
C LEU A 372 -28.94 27.13 14.62
N THR A 373 -30.22 26.82 14.35
CA THR A 373 -30.71 26.61 12.97
C THR A 373 -30.50 27.83 12.06
N GLY A 374 -30.70 29.03 12.63
CA GLY A 374 -30.47 30.31 11.91
C GLY A 374 -28.98 30.56 11.63
N LYS A 375 -28.10 30.24 12.60
CA LYS A 375 -26.65 30.31 12.46
C LYS A 375 -26.17 29.39 11.37
N VAL A 376 -26.49 28.09 11.46
CA VAL A 376 -26.12 27.07 10.48
C VAL A 376 -26.57 27.45 9.05
N LYS A 377 -27.80 27.98 8.91
CA LYS A 377 -28.31 28.45 7.60
C LYS A 377 -27.44 29.54 6.98
N LYS A 378 -26.84 30.42 7.80
CA LYS A 378 -25.94 31.50 7.34
C LYS A 378 -24.51 31.01 7.14
N GLU A 379 -23.99 30.19 8.05
CA GLU A 379 -22.57 29.77 8.08
C GLU A 379 -22.24 28.73 7.03
N LYS A 380 -23.16 27.84 6.68
CA LYS A 380 -22.92 26.76 5.71
C LYS A 380 -22.43 27.23 4.35
N SER A 381 -22.75 28.45 3.95
CA SER A 381 -22.30 29.04 2.67
C SER A 381 -20.83 29.49 2.68
N PHE A 382 -20.18 29.42 3.83
CA PHE A 382 -18.79 29.81 4.07
C PHE A 382 -17.92 28.64 4.55
N VAL A 383 -18.48 27.43 4.52
CA VAL A 383 -17.77 26.19 4.80
C VAL A 383 -17.72 25.37 3.52
N PHE A 384 -16.55 24.91 3.14
CA PHE A 384 -16.26 24.37 1.81
C PHE A 384 -15.76 22.94 1.86
N PHE A 385 -16.12 22.19 0.83
CA PHE A 385 -15.51 20.91 0.55
C PHE A 385 -14.18 21.14 -0.16
N ILE A 386 -13.11 20.59 0.40
CA ILE A 386 -11.77 20.63 -0.20
C ILE A 386 -11.51 19.29 -0.87
N ASN A 387 -11.21 19.32 -2.16
CA ASN A 387 -10.86 18.16 -2.95
C ASN A 387 -9.38 18.23 -3.34
N CYS A 388 -8.63 17.18 -3.02
CA CYS A 388 -7.21 17.05 -3.30
C CYS A 388 -6.96 15.85 -4.19
N SER A 389 -5.98 15.96 -5.11
CA SER A 389 -5.54 14.85 -5.94
C SER A 389 -4.01 14.88 -6.14
N LYS A 390 -3.45 13.66 -6.33
CA LYS A 390 -2.04 13.42 -6.67
C LYS A 390 -1.83 13.36 -8.16
#